data_492f09580174ee50c0176a433009c8b5
#
_entry.id   492f09580174ee50c0176a433009c8b5
#
_cell.length_a   1.000
_cell.length_b   1.000
_cell.length_c   1.000
_cell.angle_alpha   90.00
_cell.angle_beta   90.00
_cell.angle_gamma   90.00
#
_symmetry.space_group_name_H-M   'P 1'
#
loop_
_entity.id
_entity.type
_entity.pdbx_description
1 polymer ?
#
loop_
_entity_poly.entity_id
_entity_poly.type
_entity_poly.pdbx_seq_one_letter_code
_entity_poly.pdbx_strand_id
1 'polypeptide(L)'
;MSSIIKVDTIQDQGGNNIINESSNTITIGKANDTVNIVGTLQNNGGSLPGDITSVVAGTGLSGGGTSGDVTLNVEAAQSGITSLGTLTALTVNGNVSIDGGTIKLDGSYPTGVDNTAMGDTALDSIQAGGNHNTVIGHNAGTAITTGDGNTAVGDLALDANTTSSDNVAIGRCALTTNITGANNVAVGSYSLRDSTGSDNVAVGQGSALLTTGGCNVSVGSNSLKCNVGGSTNTALGFEALKANTTADNNTAVGFQALLDNSTGTVNTAMGRQSLQNNTTASGNTAYGHNTLNTVTTNGCNTAVGGSALFNNTAANNTALGHSALTANTSGTRNTAVGVNSLCANTTGNENASFGNLSLDA
;
A
#
# COMPACT_ATOMS: atom_id res chain seq x y z
N MET A 1 -60.24 64.09 -18.16
CA MET A 1 -59.91 65.25 -17.31
C MET A 1 -59.29 64.70 -16.06
N SER A 2 -58.04 64.97 -15.84
CA SER A 2 -57.36 64.62 -14.57
C SER A 2 -57.82 65.63 -13.49
N SER A 3 -58.59 65.14 -12.55
CA SER A 3 -58.98 66.00 -11.40
C SER A 3 -57.80 66.05 -10.42
N ILE A 4 -57.16 67.21 -10.33
CA ILE A 4 -56.13 67.43 -9.35
C ILE A 4 -56.84 68.07 -8.12
N ILE A 5 -56.84 67.37 -6.99
CA ILE A 5 -57.24 67.91 -5.73
C ILE A 5 -55.98 68.52 -5.10
N LYS A 6 -55.95 69.84 -5.01
CA LYS A 6 -54.88 70.57 -4.27
C LYS A 6 -55.37 70.83 -2.86
N VAL A 7 -54.88 70.09 -1.91
CA VAL A 7 -55.14 70.27 -0.50
C VAL A 7 -53.85 70.15 0.28
N ASP A 8 -53.63 70.97 1.26
CA ASP A 8 -52.45 70.86 2.12
C ASP A 8 -52.56 69.66 3.11
N THR A 9 -53.80 69.27 3.38
CA THR A 9 -54.10 68.20 4.30
C THR A 9 -55.39 67.45 3.89
N ILE A 10 -55.42 66.17 3.86
CA ILE A 10 -56.61 65.31 3.79
C ILE A 10 -56.82 64.69 5.15
N GLN A 11 -57.99 64.93 5.80
CA GLN A 11 -58.30 64.45 7.13
C GLN A 11 -59.47 63.44 7.10
N ASP A 12 -59.52 62.52 8.10
CA ASP A 12 -60.68 61.73 8.38
C ASP A 12 -61.79 62.50 9.07
N GLN A 13 -62.95 61.86 9.31
CA GLN A 13 -64.07 62.55 10.03
C GLN A 13 -63.78 62.94 11.47
N GLY A 14 -62.70 62.44 12.07
CA GLY A 14 -62.18 62.78 13.40
C GLY A 14 -61.15 63.84 13.40
N GLY A 15 -60.84 64.46 12.25
CA GLY A 15 -59.88 65.55 12.14
C GLY A 15 -58.41 65.01 12.12
N ASN A 16 -58.18 63.69 11.96
CA ASN A 16 -56.80 63.17 11.85
C ASN A 16 -56.31 63.31 10.40
N ASN A 17 -55.08 63.66 10.24
CA ASN A 17 -54.45 63.79 8.94
C ASN A 17 -54.34 62.43 8.29
N ILE A 18 -54.95 62.28 7.11
CA ILE A 18 -54.77 61.07 6.26
C ILE A 18 -53.57 61.28 5.36
N ILE A 19 -53.44 62.51 4.81
CA ILE A 19 -52.29 62.95 4.00
C ILE A 19 -51.95 64.39 4.48
N ASN A 20 -50.73 64.58 4.90
CA ASN A 20 -50.23 65.88 5.32
C ASN A 20 -48.83 66.13 4.74
N GLU A 21 -48.65 67.31 4.19
CA GLU A 21 -47.36 67.84 3.77
C GLU A 21 -46.83 68.82 4.83
N SER A 22 -45.68 68.53 5.41
CA SER A 22 -44.97 69.41 6.30
C SER A 22 -43.49 69.39 5.98
N SER A 23 -42.93 70.55 5.65
CA SER A 23 -41.51 70.71 5.37
C SER A 23 -40.93 69.62 4.38
N ASN A 24 -41.58 69.46 3.24
CA ASN A 24 -41.30 68.48 2.19
C ASN A 24 -41.54 67.05 2.65
N THR A 25 -42.34 66.81 3.67
CA THR A 25 -42.70 65.43 4.08
C THR A 25 -44.21 65.22 3.92
N ILE A 26 -44.63 64.21 3.18
CA ILE A 26 -46.04 63.78 3.13
C ILE A 26 -46.16 62.58 4.12
N THR A 27 -46.98 62.80 5.14
CA THR A 27 -47.30 61.78 6.12
C THR A 27 -48.66 61.17 5.83
N ILE A 28 -48.74 59.89 5.60
CA ILE A 28 -49.98 59.13 5.38
C ILE A 28 -50.21 58.23 6.62
N GLY A 29 -51.32 58.51 7.34
CA GLY A 29 -51.68 57.79 8.56
C GLY A 29 -50.96 58.25 9.83
N LYS A 30 -51.22 57.54 10.92
CA LYS A 30 -50.58 57.76 12.25
C LYS A 30 -49.58 56.63 12.51
N ALA A 31 -48.80 56.84 13.58
CA ALA A 31 -47.97 55.72 14.08
C ALA A 31 -48.86 54.51 14.39
N ASN A 32 -48.49 53.36 13.83
CA ASN A 32 -49.17 52.05 13.84
C ASN A 32 -50.36 51.90 12.85
N ASP A 33 -50.64 52.82 11.98
CA ASP A 33 -51.58 52.62 10.89
C ASP A 33 -50.93 51.76 9.78
N THR A 34 -51.74 50.84 9.21
CA THR A 34 -51.30 50.08 8.04
C THR A 34 -51.69 50.82 6.78
N VAL A 35 -50.70 51.18 5.97
CA VAL A 35 -50.91 51.77 4.66
C VAL A 35 -50.77 50.66 3.61
N ASN A 36 -51.92 50.30 2.97
CA ASN A 36 -51.91 49.35 1.89
C ASN A 36 -51.79 50.10 0.56
N ILE A 37 -50.65 50.00 -0.08
CA ILE A 37 -50.41 50.57 -1.43
C ILE A 37 -50.56 49.47 -2.46
N VAL A 38 -51.67 49.51 -3.19
CA VAL A 38 -51.91 48.65 -4.33
C VAL A 38 -51.21 49.23 -5.56
N GLY A 39 -50.01 48.83 -5.82
CA GLY A 39 -49.16 49.34 -6.89
C GLY A 39 -47.69 49.44 -6.45
N THR A 40 -46.85 50.03 -7.30
CA THR A 40 -45.43 50.22 -7.00
C THR A 40 -45.23 51.51 -6.21
N LEU A 41 -44.64 51.42 -5.05
CA LEU A 41 -44.14 52.58 -4.32
C LEU A 41 -42.82 53.03 -4.97
N GLN A 42 -42.82 54.20 -5.58
CA GLN A 42 -41.63 54.79 -6.22
C GLN A 42 -41.18 56.02 -5.44
N ASN A 43 -39.95 56.08 -5.10
CA ASN A 43 -39.27 57.28 -4.63
C ASN A 43 -38.51 57.92 -5.80
N ASN A 44 -39.01 58.93 -6.40
CA ASN A 44 -38.58 59.71 -7.56
C ASN A 44 -37.02 59.88 -7.65
N GLY A 45 -36.29 58.78 -7.72
CA GLY A 45 -34.83 58.73 -7.86
C GLY A 45 -34.04 58.53 -6.59
N GLY A 46 -34.67 58.45 -5.40
CA GLY A 46 -33.98 58.17 -4.14
C GLY A 46 -34.35 56.80 -3.55
N SER A 47 -33.48 56.18 -2.79
CA SER A 47 -33.76 54.91 -2.08
C SER A 47 -34.67 55.15 -0.88
N LEU A 48 -35.57 54.22 -0.61
CA LEU A 48 -36.36 54.19 0.62
C LEU A 48 -35.41 53.89 1.81
N PRO A 49 -35.55 54.58 2.98
CA PRO A 49 -34.73 54.25 4.16
C PRO A 49 -34.92 52.79 4.54
N GLY A 50 -33.83 52.03 4.55
CA GLY A 50 -33.84 50.61 4.84
C GLY A 50 -33.96 49.69 3.64
N ASP A 51 -34.08 50.21 2.42
CA ASP A 51 -34.12 49.44 1.20
C ASP A 51 -32.70 49.09 0.73
N ILE A 52 -32.53 47.90 0.18
CA ILE A 52 -31.26 47.49 -0.46
C ILE A 52 -31.23 48.15 -1.84
N THR A 53 -30.41 49.19 -1.99
CA THR A 53 -30.32 49.95 -3.25
C THR A 53 -29.56 49.24 -4.37
N SER A 54 -28.69 48.35 -4.01
CA SER A 54 -28.02 47.44 -4.96
C SER A 54 -27.38 46.25 -4.27
N VAL A 55 -27.38 45.14 -4.93
CA VAL A 55 -26.53 43.99 -4.63
C VAL A 55 -25.58 43.82 -5.80
N VAL A 56 -24.29 43.95 -5.53
CA VAL A 56 -23.25 43.80 -6.54
C VAL A 56 -22.52 42.52 -6.29
N ALA A 57 -22.43 41.66 -7.30
CA ALA A 57 -21.64 40.42 -7.24
C ALA A 57 -20.15 40.80 -7.07
N GLY A 58 -19.50 40.23 -6.06
CA GLY A 58 -18.05 40.29 -5.90
C GLY A 58 -17.30 39.30 -6.79
N THR A 59 -15.98 39.25 -6.65
CA THR A 59 -15.14 38.29 -7.40
C THR A 59 -15.58 36.85 -7.19
N GLY A 60 -15.79 36.10 -8.28
CA GLY A 60 -16.25 34.72 -8.25
C GLY A 60 -17.76 34.53 -8.15
N LEU A 61 -18.52 35.63 -8.15
CA LEU A 61 -19.96 35.66 -8.17
C LEU A 61 -20.43 36.42 -9.42
N SER A 62 -21.54 35.96 -10.01
CA SER A 62 -22.23 36.68 -11.07
C SER A 62 -23.68 36.97 -10.65
N GLY A 63 -24.31 37.92 -11.33
CA GLY A 63 -25.64 38.39 -10.97
C GLY A 63 -25.60 39.69 -10.17
N GLY A 64 -26.63 39.95 -9.44
CA GLY A 64 -26.85 41.22 -8.75
C GLY A 64 -28.06 41.95 -9.32
N GLY A 65 -28.45 43.07 -8.68
CA GLY A 65 -29.60 43.87 -9.11
C GLY A 65 -29.82 45.09 -8.22
N THR A 66 -30.63 46.01 -8.73
CA THR A 66 -30.99 47.24 -8.01
C THR A 66 -32.43 47.23 -7.53
N SER A 67 -33.21 46.23 -7.83
CA SER A 67 -34.62 46.11 -7.44
C SER A 67 -35.14 44.68 -7.57
N GLY A 68 -36.18 44.34 -6.78
CA GLY A 68 -36.83 43.02 -6.82
C GLY A 68 -35.98 41.93 -6.20
N ASP A 69 -36.30 40.66 -6.58
CA ASP A 69 -35.53 39.49 -6.17
C ASP A 69 -34.16 39.49 -6.85
N VAL A 70 -33.08 39.48 -6.06
CA VAL A 70 -31.72 39.51 -6.58
C VAL A 70 -31.09 38.15 -6.45
N THR A 71 -30.67 37.56 -7.57
CA THR A 71 -29.98 36.28 -7.61
C THR A 71 -28.47 36.53 -7.73
N LEU A 72 -27.69 35.92 -6.82
CA LEU A 72 -26.24 35.81 -6.92
C LEU A 72 -25.89 34.38 -7.26
N ASN A 73 -25.21 34.17 -8.37
CA ASN A 73 -24.74 32.86 -8.83
C ASN A 73 -23.23 32.73 -8.58
N VAL A 74 -22.79 31.54 -8.21
CA VAL A 74 -21.37 31.19 -8.17
C VAL A 74 -20.90 30.98 -9.62
N GLU A 75 -19.87 31.69 -10.03
CA GLU A 75 -19.31 31.51 -11.37
C GLU A 75 -18.65 30.15 -11.52
N ALA A 76 -18.67 29.60 -12.75
CA ALA A 76 -18.08 28.28 -13.05
C ALA A 76 -16.57 28.23 -12.76
N ALA A 77 -15.87 29.36 -12.87
CA ALA A 77 -14.45 29.48 -12.52
C ALA A 77 -14.26 30.42 -11.31
N GLN A 78 -13.87 29.89 -10.19
CA GLN A 78 -13.62 30.62 -8.94
C GLN A 78 -12.15 30.99 -8.81
N SER A 79 -11.58 31.70 -9.78
CA SER A 79 -10.15 32.05 -9.82
C SER A 79 -9.70 33.00 -8.69
N GLY A 80 -10.61 33.62 -8.01
CA GLY A 80 -10.33 34.58 -6.93
C GLY A 80 -10.48 34.03 -5.51
N ILE A 81 -10.83 32.75 -5.34
CA ILE A 81 -10.91 32.16 -4.01
C ILE A 81 -9.50 31.75 -3.56
N THR A 82 -8.87 32.54 -2.74
CA THR A 82 -7.51 32.29 -2.22
C THR A 82 -7.51 31.47 -0.94
N SER A 83 -8.63 31.38 -0.22
CA SER A 83 -8.82 30.47 0.92
C SER A 83 -10.30 30.16 1.12
N LEU A 84 -10.60 28.91 1.35
CA LEU A 84 -11.88 28.46 1.89
C LEU A 84 -11.65 28.22 3.38
N GLY A 85 -12.21 28.92 4.27
CA GLY A 85 -12.04 28.69 5.71
C GLY A 85 -12.17 27.20 6.10
N THR A 86 -12.41 26.88 7.35
CA THR A 86 -12.60 25.48 7.79
C THR A 86 -13.86 24.92 7.12
N LEU A 87 -13.68 23.93 6.25
CA LEU A 87 -14.78 23.15 5.66
C LEU A 87 -14.99 21.89 6.50
N THR A 88 -16.22 21.60 6.86
CA THR A 88 -16.55 20.32 7.52
C THR A 88 -16.62 19.16 6.54
N ALA A 89 -16.84 19.44 5.27
CA ALA A 89 -16.77 18.47 4.17
C ALA A 89 -16.53 19.22 2.85
N LEU A 90 -15.80 18.61 1.93
CA LEU A 90 -15.66 19.03 0.54
C LEU A 90 -16.02 17.86 -0.37
N THR A 91 -17.12 17.97 -1.09
CA THR A 91 -17.49 16.98 -2.13
C THR A 91 -17.13 17.55 -3.50
N VAL A 92 -16.24 16.88 -4.23
CA VAL A 92 -15.89 17.24 -5.61
C VAL A 92 -16.44 16.17 -6.54
N ASN A 93 -17.40 16.56 -7.38
CA ASN A 93 -17.95 15.68 -8.42
C ASN A 93 -17.14 15.87 -9.70
N GLY A 94 -15.95 15.32 -9.75
CA GLY A 94 -15.01 15.44 -10.85
C GLY A 94 -13.57 15.25 -10.38
N ASN A 95 -12.63 15.64 -11.24
CA ASN A 95 -11.21 15.55 -10.90
C ASN A 95 -10.77 16.69 -9.99
N VAL A 96 -9.91 16.40 -9.02
CA VAL A 96 -9.15 17.40 -8.28
C VAL A 96 -7.78 17.52 -8.94
N SER A 97 -7.49 18.68 -9.53
CA SER A 97 -6.17 19.01 -10.07
C SER A 97 -5.50 20.02 -9.15
N ILE A 98 -4.31 19.70 -8.67
CA ILE A 98 -3.48 20.61 -7.85
C ILE A 98 -2.24 20.95 -8.66
N ASP A 99 -2.27 22.10 -9.28
CA ASP A 99 -1.17 22.60 -10.11
C ASP A 99 -0.25 23.50 -9.28
N GLY A 100 0.98 23.03 -9.08
CA GLY A 100 2.02 23.76 -8.35
C GLY A 100 1.87 23.77 -6.81
N GLY A 101 0.98 22.97 -6.26
CA GLY A 101 0.74 22.87 -4.80
C GLY A 101 1.03 21.48 -4.23
N THR A 102 0.92 21.37 -2.92
CA THR A 102 1.02 20.11 -2.18
C THR A 102 -0.37 19.71 -1.65
N ILE A 103 -0.77 18.44 -1.86
CA ILE A 103 -1.87 17.86 -1.09
C ILE A 103 -1.29 17.48 0.27
N LYS A 104 -1.64 18.23 1.30
CA LYS A 104 -1.27 17.91 2.66
C LYS A 104 -2.44 17.17 3.32
N LEU A 105 -2.25 15.88 3.53
CA LEU A 105 -3.15 15.02 4.30
C LEU A 105 -2.52 14.86 5.68
N ASP A 106 -2.63 15.91 6.51
CA ASP A 106 -2.25 15.84 7.90
C ASP A 106 -3.48 16.07 8.76
N GLY A 107 -3.74 15.15 9.61
CA GLY A 107 -4.86 15.24 10.50
C GLY A 107 -4.98 14.00 11.36
N SER A 108 -5.59 14.20 12.51
CA SER A 108 -6.02 13.11 13.37
C SER A 108 -7.20 12.41 12.71
N TYR A 109 -6.95 11.53 11.73
CA TYR A 109 -8.00 10.74 11.09
C TYR A 109 -7.97 9.29 11.55
N PRO A 110 -9.07 8.80 12.06
CA PRO A 110 -10.10 9.46 12.89
C PRO A 110 -9.58 9.81 14.29
N THR A 111 -8.47 9.18 14.77
CA THR A 111 -7.85 9.39 16.10
C THR A 111 -6.39 8.98 16.10
N GLY A 112 -5.51 9.34 15.33
CA GLY A 112 -4.07 9.07 15.30
C GLY A 112 -3.31 10.29 14.81
N VAL A 113 -2.01 10.29 14.91
CA VAL A 113 -1.16 11.39 14.46
C VAL A 113 -0.42 10.98 13.19
N ASP A 114 -0.37 11.88 12.19
CA ASP A 114 0.44 11.73 10.98
C ASP A 114 0.09 10.50 10.12
N ASN A 115 -1.20 10.13 10.06
CA ASN A 115 -1.68 9.07 9.19
C ASN A 115 -2.11 9.60 7.82
N THR A 116 -1.82 8.82 6.77
CA THR A 116 -2.31 9.05 5.41
C THR A 116 -3.20 7.89 4.98
N ALA A 117 -4.45 8.15 4.63
CA ALA A 117 -5.39 7.14 4.15
C ALA A 117 -6.08 7.57 2.85
N MET A 118 -6.05 6.71 1.82
CA MET A 118 -6.73 6.95 0.54
C MET A 118 -7.36 5.66 0.03
N GLY A 119 -8.65 5.62 -0.10
CA GLY A 119 -9.40 4.46 -0.59
C GLY A 119 -10.64 4.19 0.25
N ASP A 120 -11.56 3.41 -0.31
CA ASP A 120 -12.76 2.99 0.41
C ASP A 120 -12.36 2.08 1.58
N THR A 121 -12.80 2.40 2.78
CA THR A 121 -12.47 1.71 4.05
C THR A 121 -10.98 1.62 4.41
N ALA A 122 -10.11 2.42 3.74
CA ALA A 122 -8.69 2.45 4.11
C ALA A 122 -8.53 3.01 5.53
N LEU A 123 -7.85 2.26 6.42
CA LEU A 123 -7.53 2.64 7.80
C LEU A 123 -8.77 2.94 8.69
N ASP A 124 -9.91 2.31 8.43
CA ASP A 124 -11.18 2.64 9.09
C ASP A 124 -11.23 2.39 10.60
N SER A 125 -10.44 1.46 11.12
CA SER A 125 -10.45 1.05 12.53
C SER A 125 -9.43 1.77 13.40
N ILE A 126 -8.69 2.74 12.88
CA ILE A 126 -7.59 3.40 13.60
C ILE A 126 -8.06 4.05 14.90
N GLN A 127 -7.30 3.88 15.96
CA GLN A 127 -7.57 4.41 17.31
C GLN A 127 -6.43 5.32 17.78
N ALA A 128 -6.62 5.95 18.93
CA ALA A 128 -5.58 6.74 19.58
C ALA A 128 -4.37 5.84 19.89
N GLY A 129 -3.21 6.20 19.38
CA GLY A 129 -1.98 5.40 19.47
C GLY A 129 -1.56 4.75 18.14
N GLY A 130 -2.42 4.66 17.14
CA GLY A 130 -2.04 4.24 15.80
C GLY A 130 -1.56 5.44 14.98
N ASN A 131 -0.26 5.57 14.78
CA ASN A 131 0.36 6.76 14.19
C ASN A 131 1.24 6.41 12.99
N HIS A 132 1.58 7.42 12.18
CA HIS A 132 2.56 7.32 11.09
C HIS A 132 2.25 6.25 10.05
N ASN A 133 0.99 5.84 9.89
CA ASN A 133 0.59 4.85 8.90
C ASN A 133 0.32 5.51 7.54
N THR A 134 0.78 4.90 6.46
CA THR A 134 0.45 5.28 5.08
C THR A 134 -0.33 4.16 4.42
N VAL A 135 -1.61 4.37 4.16
CA VAL A 135 -2.55 3.34 3.70
C VAL A 135 -3.28 3.81 2.44
N ILE A 136 -3.09 3.08 1.34
CA ILE A 136 -3.67 3.45 0.03
C ILE A 136 -4.28 2.21 -0.63
N GLY A 137 -5.58 2.19 -0.82
CA GLY A 137 -6.29 1.09 -1.50
C GLY A 137 -7.62 0.75 -0.84
N HIS A 138 -8.48 0.05 -1.56
CA HIS A 138 -9.74 -0.49 -1.03
C HIS A 138 -9.42 -1.55 0.04
N ASN A 139 -10.03 -1.45 1.21
CA ASN A 139 -9.80 -2.32 2.37
C ASN A 139 -8.31 -2.43 2.80
N ALA A 140 -7.44 -1.48 2.45
CA ALA A 140 -6.08 -1.51 2.93
C ALA A 140 -6.04 -1.13 4.41
N GLY A 141 -5.31 -1.90 5.22
CA GLY A 141 -5.12 -1.65 6.65
C GLY A 141 -6.41 -1.46 7.45
N THR A 142 -7.53 -2.04 7.00
CA THR A 142 -8.86 -1.79 7.58
C THR A 142 -8.94 -2.11 9.06
N ALA A 143 -8.27 -3.17 9.52
CA ALA A 143 -8.30 -3.58 10.92
C ALA A 143 -7.26 -2.89 11.82
N ILE A 144 -6.38 -2.03 11.30
CA ILE A 144 -5.34 -1.38 12.11
C ILE A 144 -6.00 -0.51 13.18
N THR A 145 -5.69 -0.80 14.44
CA THR A 145 -6.18 -0.03 15.60
C THR A 145 -5.08 0.82 16.21
N THR A 146 -4.05 0.22 16.78
CA THR A 146 -2.93 0.90 17.45
C THR A 146 -1.57 0.56 16.84
N GLY A 147 -1.52 -0.15 15.71
CA GLY A 147 -0.28 -0.39 14.99
C GLY A 147 0.32 0.90 14.42
N ASP A 148 1.62 1.09 14.59
CA ASP A 148 2.36 2.28 14.17
C ASP A 148 3.22 2.01 12.93
N GLY A 149 3.52 3.05 12.14
CA GLY A 149 4.57 3.02 11.13
C GLY A 149 4.33 2.06 9.97
N ASN A 150 3.09 1.62 9.73
CA ASN A 150 2.79 0.69 8.66
C ASN A 150 2.59 1.41 7.32
N THR A 151 3.09 0.81 6.25
CA THR A 151 2.82 1.22 4.86
C THR A 151 2.03 0.13 4.16
N ALA A 152 0.79 0.41 3.79
CA ALA A 152 -0.09 -0.51 3.08
C ALA A 152 -0.56 0.12 1.76
N VAL A 153 -0.16 -0.45 0.62
CA VAL A 153 -0.54 0.06 -0.71
C VAL A 153 -1.06 -1.08 -1.57
N GLY A 154 -2.33 -1.08 -1.85
CA GLY A 154 -3.03 -2.11 -2.65
C GLY A 154 -4.33 -2.58 -2.02
N ASP A 155 -5.19 -3.17 -2.84
CA ASP A 155 -6.43 -3.78 -2.39
C ASP A 155 -6.15 -4.91 -1.37
N LEU A 156 -6.78 -4.85 -0.19
CA LEU A 156 -6.58 -5.81 0.92
C LEU A 156 -5.12 -5.91 1.43
N ALA A 157 -4.28 -4.89 1.20
CA ALA A 157 -2.93 -4.89 1.77
C ALA A 157 -3.02 -4.64 3.28
N LEU A 158 -2.38 -5.50 4.09
CA LEU A 158 -2.32 -5.43 5.56
C LEU A 158 -3.72 -5.38 6.23
N ASP A 159 -4.72 -6.04 5.63
CA ASP A 159 -6.12 -5.92 6.01
C ASP A 159 -6.41 -6.39 7.45
N ALA A 160 -5.84 -7.52 7.89
CA ALA A 160 -6.08 -8.08 9.22
C ALA A 160 -5.15 -7.56 10.34
N ASN A 161 -4.21 -6.68 10.03
CA ASN A 161 -3.28 -6.15 11.04
C ASN A 161 -4.02 -5.28 12.05
N THR A 162 -3.86 -5.56 13.34
CA THR A 162 -4.51 -4.77 14.39
C THR A 162 -3.53 -3.89 15.16
N THR A 163 -2.47 -4.46 15.68
CA THR A 163 -1.56 -3.80 16.63
C THR A 163 -0.08 -3.90 16.23
N SER A 164 0.26 -4.68 15.20
CA SER A 164 1.66 -4.81 14.82
C SER A 164 2.13 -3.61 14.00
N SER A 165 3.42 -3.31 14.12
CA SER A 165 4.03 -2.06 13.65
C SER A 165 5.13 -2.33 12.62
N ASP A 166 5.53 -1.26 11.93
CA ASP A 166 6.68 -1.22 11.05
C ASP A 166 6.63 -2.23 9.89
N ASN A 167 5.41 -2.51 9.38
CA ASN A 167 5.24 -3.38 8.22
C ASN A 167 5.10 -2.57 6.93
N VAL A 168 5.72 -3.05 5.86
CA VAL A 168 5.55 -2.54 4.49
C VAL A 168 4.83 -3.59 3.66
N ALA A 169 3.62 -3.31 3.21
CA ALA A 169 2.79 -4.16 2.37
C ALA A 169 2.41 -3.44 1.08
N ILE A 170 3.05 -3.75 -0.03
CA ILE A 170 2.82 -3.14 -1.33
C ILE A 170 2.40 -4.20 -2.35
N GLY A 171 1.15 -4.19 -2.74
CA GLY A 171 0.56 -5.14 -3.67
C GLY A 171 -0.79 -5.66 -3.19
N ARG A 172 -1.61 -6.14 -4.12
CA ARG A 172 -2.89 -6.75 -3.78
C ARG A 172 -2.70 -7.94 -2.84
N CYS A 173 -3.39 -7.94 -1.73
CA CYS A 173 -3.32 -8.99 -0.70
C CYS A 173 -1.88 -9.24 -0.16
N ALA A 174 -1.02 -8.23 -0.13
CA ALA A 174 0.26 -8.33 0.58
C ALA A 174 0.01 -8.26 2.09
N LEU A 175 0.59 -9.19 2.88
CA LEU A 175 0.42 -9.28 4.35
C LEU A 175 -1.05 -9.30 4.82
N THR A 176 -1.98 -9.85 4.04
CA THR A 176 -3.42 -9.76 4.31
C THR A 176 -3.80 -10.32 5.68
N THR A 177 -3.26 -11.49 6.08
CA THR A 177 -3.63 -12.15 7.33
C THR A 177 -2.68 -11.84 8.51
N ASN A 178 -1.76 -10.91 8.35
CA ASN A 178 -0.81 -10.58 9.40
C ASN A 178 -1.48 -9.87 10.57
N ILE A 179 -1.58 -10.53 11.71
CA ILE A 179 -2.18 -9.98 12.93
C ILE A 179 -1.09 -9.47 13.89
N THR A 180 0.00 -10.21 14.03
CA THR A 180 1.01 -10.02 15.10
C THR A 180 2.42 -9.81 14.61
N GLY A 181 2.74 -10.15 13.36
CA GLY A 181 4.09 -10.01 12.82
C GLY A 181 4.48 -8.55 12.58
N ALA A 182 5.60 -8.13 13.10
CA ALA A 182 6.17 -6.79 12.93
C ALA A 182 7.41 -6.79 12.03
N ASN A 183 7.82 -5.62 11.56
CA ASN A 183 9.04 -5.41 10.77
C ASN A 183 9.09 -6.22 9.46
N ASN A 184 7.96 -6.51 8.84
CA ASN A 184 7.94 -7.26 7.60
C ASN A 184 7.92 -6.32 6.38
N VAL A 185 8.62 -6.72 5.32
CA VAL A 185 8.57 -6.07 4.01
C VAL A 185 7.96 -7.03 2.99
N ALA A 186 6.80 -6.73 2.49
CA ALA A 186 6.08 -7.49 1.49
C ALA A 186 5.81 -6.63 0.24
N VAL A 187 6.49 -6.92 -0.85
CA VAL A 187 6.33 -6.19 -2.12
C VAL A 187 5.96 -7.17 -3.23
N GLY A 188 4.74 -7.08 -3.72
CA GLY A 188 4.20 -7.96 -4.75
C GLY A 188 2.82 -8.52 -4.37
N SER A 189 2.01 -8.84 -5.37
CA SER A 189 0.70 -9.46 -5.13
C SER A 189 0.85 -10.78 -4.38
N TYR A 190 0.11 -10.94 -3.27
CA TYR A 190 0.16 -12.11 -2.38
C TYR A 190 1.50 -12.38 -1.69
N SER A 191 2.44 -11.43 -1.64
CA SER A 191 3.66 -11.58 -0.85
C SER A 191 3.32 -11.61 0.64
N LEU A 192 3.90 -12.57 1.40
CA LEU A 192 3.60 -12.81 2.83
C LEU A 192 2.10 -12.83 3.15
N ARG A 193 1.24 -13.27 2.21
CA ARG A 193 -0.20 -13.18 2.37
C ARG A 193 -0.70 -13.80 3.68
N ASP A 194 -0.29 -15.02 3.97
CA ASP A 194 -0.73 -15.79 5.13
C ASP A 194 0.38 -15.88 6.20
N SER A 195 1.06 -14.75 6.44
CA SER A 195 2.20 -14.65 7.37
C SER A 195 1.76 -14.12 8.73
N THR A 196 2.33 -14.71 9.78
CA THR A 196 2.23 -14.20 11.15
C THR A 196 3.60 -14.00 11.80
N GLY A 197 4.68 -14.32 11.07
CA GLY A 197 6.07 -14.14 11.51
C GLY A 197 6.54 -12.69 11.44
N SER A 198 7.62 -12.38 12.11
CA SER A 198 8.26 -11.07 12.11
C SER A 198 9.59 -11.07 11.35
N ASP A 199 10.07 -9.88 11.02
CA ASP A 199 11.39 -9.66 10.44
C ASP A 199 11.61 -10.37 9.10
N ASN A 200 10.57 -10.55 8.30
CA ASN A 200 10.64 -11.18 6.98
C ASN A 200 10.70 -10.14 5.86
N VAL A 201 11.49 -10.43 4.84
CA VAL A 201 11.54 -9.66 3.59
C VAL A 201 11.04 -10.55 2.45
N ALA A 202 9.96 -10.16 1.77
CA ALA A 202 9.41 -10.86 0.63
C ALA A 202 9.15 -9.92 -0.55
N VAL A 203 9.85 -10.13 -1.65
CA VAL A 203 9.71 -9.34 -2.87
C VAL A 203 9.42 -10.25 -4.05
N GLY A 204 8.25 -10.11 -4.65
CA GLY A 204 7.78 -10.93 -5.77
C GLY A 204 6.37 -11.46 -5.56
N GLN A 205 5.71 -11.79 -6.64
CA GLN A 205 4.37 -12.39 -6.60
C GLN A 205 4.39 -13.73 -5.85
N GLY A 206 3.59 -13.86 -4.79
CA GLY A 206 3.51 -15.09 -3.98
C GLY A 206 4.81 -15.46 -3.26
N SER A 207 5.75 -14.53 -3.10
CA SER A 207 6.97 -14.71 -2.32
C SER A 207 6.62 -14.91 -0.85
N ALA A 208 7.17 -15.96 -0.21
CA ALA A 208 6.94 -16.34 1.17
C ALA A 208 5.46 -16.39 1.59
N LEU A 209 4.59 -16.91 0.67
CA LEU A 209 3.13 -16.84 0.77
C LEU A 209 2.55 -17.32 2.10
N LEU A 210 3.06 -18.44 2.65
CA LEU A 210 2.51 -19.13 3.84
C LEU A 210 3.42 -19.00 5.08
N THR A 211 4.32 -18.02 5.11
CA THR A 211 5.41 -17.97 6.10
C THR A 211 4.91 -17.57 7.48
N THR A 212 5.06 -18.46 8.47
CA THR A 212 4.83 -18.14 9.90
C THR A 212 6.14 -18.04 10.70
N GLY A 213 7.27 -18.53 10.16
CA GLY A 213 8.61 -18.32 10.70
C GLY A 213 9.10 -16.89 10.53
N GLY A 214 10.15 -16.52 11.26
CA GLY A 214 10.73 -15.18 11.21
C GLY A 214 12.12 -15.13 10.56
N CYS A 215 12.60 -13.90 10.32
CA CYS A 215 13.95 -13.62 9.83
C CYS A 215 14.26 -14.27 8.45
N ASN A 216 13.29 -14.40 7.57
CA ASN A 216 13.49 -14.95 6.24
C ASN A 216 13.65 -13.83 5.20
N VAL A 217 14.50 -14.07 4.21
CA VAL A 217 14.64 -13.23 3.00
C VAL A 217 14.19 -14.01 1.78
N SER A 218 13.17 -13.54 1.09
CA SER A 218 12.57 -14.19 -0.06
C SER A 218 12.40 -13.20 -1.23
N VAL A 219 13.19 -13.33 -2.28
CA VAL A 219 13.14 -12.43 -3.44
C VAL A 219 12.99 -13.25 -4.73
N GLY A 220 11.88 -13.10 -5.39
CA GLY A 220 11.52 -13.83 -6.59
C GLY A 220 10.08 -14.34 -6.56
N SER A 221 9.46 -14.50 -7.73
CA SER A 221 8.12 -15.07 -7.78
C SER A 221 8.10 -16.49 -7.23
N ASN A 222 7.17 -16.78 -6.31
CA ASN A 222 7.01 -18.06 -5.61
C ASN A 222 8.27 -18.56 -4.86
N SER A 223 9.26 -17.72 -4.57
CA SER A 223 10.34 -18.08 -3.65
C SER A 223 9.79 -18.31 -2.26
N LEU A 224 10.30 -19.28 -1.54
CA LEU A 224 9.92 -19.66 -0.16
C LEU A 224 8.39 -19.80 0.04
N LYS A 225 7.65 -20.19 -1.02
CA LYS A 225 6.19 -20.08 -1.07
C LYS A 225 5.46 -20.90 0.00
N CYS A 226 5.95 -22.10 0.29
CA CYS A 226 5.29 -23.05 1.18
C CYS A 226 5.90 -23.08 2.60
N ASN A 227 6.68 -22.09 2.98
CA ASN A 227 7.39 -22.05 4.25
C ASN A 227 6.42 -21.79 5.41
N VAL A 228 5.96 -22.83 6.06
CA VAL A 228 5.00 -22.69 7.17
C VAL A 228 5.72 -22.26 8.44
N GLY A 229 6.80 -22.92 8.86
CA GLY A 229 7.46 -22.65 10.14
C GLY A 229 8.95 -22.34 10.07
N GLY A 230 9.59 -22.52 8.92
CA GLY A 230 11.03 -22.32 8.76
C GLY A 230 11.46 -20.88 8.96
N SER A 231 12.58 -20.68 9.65
CA SER A 231 13.15 -19.39 9.98
C SER A 231 14.58 -19.24 9.43
N THR A 232 15.06 -18.01 9.33
CA THR A 232 16.45 -17.71 8.95
C THR A 232 16.86 -18.27 7.57
N ASN A 233 15.91 -18.41 6.64
CA ASN A 233 16.19 -18.85 5.29
C ASN A 233 16.39 -17.64 4.34
N THR A 234 17.31 -17.81 3.40
CA THR A 234 17.53 -16.86 2.30
C THR A 234 17.19 -17.52 0.96
N ALA A 235 16.17 -17.03 0.27
CA ALA A 235 15.72 -17.50 -1.04
C ALA A 235 15.75 -16.36 -2.06
N LEU A 236 16.67 -16.39 -3.01
CA LEU A 236 16.80 -15.38 -4.06
C LEU A 236 16.72 -16.05 -5.43
N GLY A 237 15.61 -15.91 -6.11
CA GLY A 237 15.36 -16.48 -7.44
C GLY A 237 13.93 -17.00 -7.60
N PHE A 238 13.51 -17.16 -8.85
CA PHE A 238 12.23 -17.80 -9.18
C PHE A 238 12.16 -19.20 -8.57
N GLU A 239 11.14 -19.46 -7.74
CA GLU A 239 10.91 -20.74 -7.05
C GLU A 239 12.10 -21.26 -6.19
N ALA A 240 13.02 -20.40 -5.77
CA ALA A 240 14.06 -20.81 -4.81
C ALA A 240 13.40 -21.19 -3.46
N LEU A 241 13.80 -22.34 -2.88
CA LEU A 241 13.22 -22.89 -1.62
C LEU A 241 11.68 -23.01 -1.63
N LYS A 242 11.06 -23.18 -2.77
CA LYS A 242 9.59 -23.14 -2.90
C LYS A 242 8.86 -24.13 -2.00
N ALA A 243 9.35 -25.35 -1.88
CA ALA A 243 8.73 -26.44 -1.12
C ALA A 243 9.14 -26.48 0.36
N ASN A 244 9.98 -25.55 0.82
CA ASN A 244 10.39 -25.51 2.22
C ASN A 244 9.17 -25.43 3.13
N THR A 245 9.11 -26.27 4.16
CA THR A 245 7.98 -26.25 5.10
C THR A 245 8.39 -25.77 6.49
N THR A 246 9.35 -26.46 7.12
CA THR A 246 9.78 -26.19 8.49
C THR A 246 11.29 -26.06 8.66
N ALA A 247 12.03 -26.17 7.55
CA ALA A 247 13.48 -26.15 7.61
C ALA A 247 14.03 -24.75 7.82
N ASP A 248 15.09 -24.66 8.60
CA ASP A 248 15.79 -23.44 8.96
C ASP A 248 17.18 -23.35 8.33
N ASN A 249 17.72 -22.11 8.31
CA ASN A 249 19.12 -21.85 8.01
C ASN A 249 19.56 -22.32 6.60
N ASN A 250 18.69 -22.27 5.63
CA ASN A 250 19.03 -22.59 4.25
C ASN A 250 19.30 -21.31 3.44
N THR A 251 20.29 -21.38 2.55
CA THR A 251 20.58 -20.32 1.58
C THR A 251 20.40 -20.86 0.16
N ALA A 252 19.46 -20.34 -0.60
CA ALA A 252 19.18 -20.68 -1.98
C ALA A 252 19.23 -19.46 -2.88
N VAL A 253 20.21 -19.41 -3.79
CA VAL A 253 20.37 -18.32 -4.74
C VAL A 253 20.41 -18.87 -6.16
N GLY A 254 19.39 -18.56 -6.95
CA GLY A 254 19.27 -19.02 -8.33
C GLY A 254 17.87 -19.55 -8.67
N PHE A 255 17.60 -19.65 -9.98
CA PHE A 255 16.38 -20.25 -10.49
C PHE A 255 16.25 -21.69 -9.95
N GLN A 256 15.18 -21.99 -9.20
CA GLN A 256 14.88 -23.30 -8.63
C GLN A 256 16.02 -23.93 -7.77
N ALA A 257 16.84 -23.11 -7.13
CA ALA A 257 17.79 -23.59 -6.14
C ALA A 257 17.01 -24.12 -4.91
N LEU A 258 17.36 -25.34 -4.43
CA LEU A 258 16.66 -26.03 -3.32
C LEU A 258 15.14 -26.11 -3.51
N LEU A 259 14.66 -26.28 -4.74
CA LEU A 259 13.24 -26.25 -5.09
C LEU A 259 12.37 -27.15 -4.21
N ASP A 260 12.77 -28.42 -4.06
CA ASP A 260 11.99 -29.48 -3.40
C ASP A 260 12.37 -29.67 -1.92
N ASN A 261 13.23 -28.81 -1.36
CA ASN A 261 13.63 -28.93 0.04
C ASN A 261 12.41 -28.73 0.95
N SER A 262 12.10 -29.72 1.75
CA SER A 262 10.98 -29.66 2.68
C SER A 262 11.43 -29.43 4.13
N THR A 263 12.33 -30.29 4.64
CA THR A 263 12.78 -30.26 6.03
C THR A 263 14.30 -30.29 6.20
N GLY A 264 15.07 -30.34 5.10
CA GLY A 264 16.54 -30.28 5.15
C GLY A 264 17.05 -28.92 5.61
N THR A 265 17.91 -28.87 6.60
CA THR A 265 18.44 -27.66 7.23
C THR A 265 19.91 -27.41 6.89
N VAL A 266 20.35 -26.16 7.05
CA VAL A 266 21.77 -25.78 6.93
C VAL A 266 22.34 -26.12 5.53
N ASN A 267 21.56 -26.01 4.48
CA ASN A 267 22.01 -26.20 3.11
C ASN A 267 22.34 -24.85 2.45
N THR A 268 23.41 -24.82 1.66
CA THR A 268 23.78 -23.67 0.84
C THR A 268 23.75 -24.09 -0.63
N ALA A 269 22.87 -23.51 -1.42
CA ALA A 269 22.72 -23.75 -2.86
C ALA A 269 22.82 -22.45 -3.65
N MET A 270 23.89 -22.30 -4.42
CA MET A 270 24.11 -21.11 -5.25
C MET A 270 24.31 -21.53 -6.71
N GLY A 271 23.32 -21.24 -7.53
CA GLY A 271 23.31 -21.59 -8.95
C GLY A 271 21.95 -22.10 -9.42
N ARG A 272 21.68 -22.00 -10.72
CA ARG A 272 20.46 -22.55 -11.32
C ARG A 272 20.34 -24.04 -11.00
N GLN A 273 19.22 -24.45 -10.39
CA GLN A 273 18.90 -25.84 -10.06
C GLN A 273 19.97 -26.55 -9.19
N SER A 274 20.74 -25.82 -8.39
CA SER A 274 21.62 -26.42 -7.38
C SER A 274 20.77 -27.01 -6.26
N LEU A 275 21.08 -28.24 -5.80
CA LEU A 275 20.31 -29.01 -4.82
C LEU A 275 18.79 -29.07 -5.12
N GLN A 276 18.40 -29.07 -6.39
CA GLN A 276 17.00 -28.92 -6.79
C GLN A 276 16.09 -29.96 -6.13
N ASN A 277 16.48 -31.24 -6.16
CA ASN A 277 15.67 -32.36 -5.69
C ASN A 277 15.91 -32.71 -4.20
N ASN A 278 16.65 -31.87 -3.47
CA ASN A 278 16.86 -32.09 -2.04
C ASN A 278 15.52 -32.04 -1.30
N THR A 279 15.22 -33.05 -0.50
CA THR A 279 13.98 -33.08 0.29
C THR A 279 14.26 -32.93 1.79
N THR A 280 15.10 -33.76 2.36
CA THR A 280 15.36 -33.83 3.80
C THR A 280 16.85 -33.79 4.16
N ALA A 281 17.74 -33.83 3.16
CA ALA A 281 19.17 -33.77 3.42
C ALA A 281 19.61 -32.45 4.02
N SER A 282 20.56 -32.50 4.93
CA SER A 282 21.07 -31.33 5.62
C SER A 282 22.60 -31.19 5.48
N GLY A 283 23.11 -29.97 5.66
CA GLY A 283 24.54 -29.72 5.66
C GLY A 283 25.22 -29.83 4.29
N ASN A 284 24.50 -29.66 3.20
CA ASN A 284 25.07 -29.67 1.86
C ASN A 284 25.49 -28.26 1.42
N THR A 285 26.64 -28.18 0.74
CA THR A 285 27.11 -26.96 0.06
C THR A 285 27.22 -27.23 -1.44
N ALA A 286 26.42 -26.53 -2.25
CA ALA A 286 26.36 -26.63 -3.70
C ALA A 286 26.55 -25.27 -4.36
N TYR A 287 27.65 -25.09 -5.08
CA TYR A 287 27.96 -23.87 -5.79
C TYR A 287 28.19 -24.12 -7.28
N GLY A 288 27.23 -23.77 -8.10
CA GLY A 288 27.28 -23.96 -9.56
C GLY A 288 25.95 -24.45 -10.14
N HIS A 289 25.82 -24.36 -11.45
CA HIS A 289 24.63 -24.86 -12.17
C HIS A 289 24.51 -26.39 -12.04
N ASN A 290 23.33 -26.90 -11.72
CA ASN A 290 23.02 -28.31 -11.55
C ASN A 290 23.95 -29.08 -10.57
N THR A 291 24.53 -28.40 -9.62
CA THR A 291 25.41 -29.01 -8.61
C THR A 291 24.57 -29.75 -7.57
N LEU A 292 24.93 -31.00 -7.21
CA LEU A 292 24.18 -31.86 -6.28
C LEU A 292 22.69 -31.99 -6.65
N ASN A 293 22.36 -31.97 -7.91
CA ASN A 293 20.97 -31.89 -8.37
C ASN A 293 20.08 -33.03 -7.89
N THR A 294 20.57 -34.28 -7.85
CA THR A 294 19.76 -35.48 -7.55
C THR A 294 19.79 -35.92 -6.08
N VAL A 295 20.56 -35.25 -5.24
CA VAL A 295 20.56 -35.55 -3.80
C VAL A 295 19.15 -35.30 -3.21
N THR A 296 18.68 -36.26 -2.40
CA THR A 296 17.35 -36.19 -1.78
C THR A 296 17.41 -36.20 -0.25
N THR A 297 18.08 -37.22 0.33
CA THR A 297 18.06 -37.48 1.78
C THR A 297 19.46 -37.55 2.43
N ASN A 298 20.53 -37.50 1.66
CA ASN A 298 21.88 -37.68 2.14
C ASN A 298 22.64 -36.35 2.18
N GLY A 299 23.13 -35.98 3.35
CA GLY A 299 23.77 -34.72 3.61
C GLY A 299 25.29 -34.71 3.67
N CYS A 300 25.84 -33.60 4.14
CA CYS A 300 27.27 -33.39 4.33
C CYS A 300 28.11 -33.51 3.06
N ASN A 301 27.55 -33.08 1.92
CA ASN A 301 28.30 -33.02 0.66
C ASN A 301 28.74 -31.59 0.36
N THR A 302 29.93 -31.44 -0.19
CA THR A 302 30.45 -30.18 -0.69
C THR A 302 30.73 -30.29 -2.19
N ALA A 303 30.06 -29.49 -3.00
CA ALA A 303 30.21 -29.51 -4.44
C ALA A 303 30.34 -28.07 -4.98
N VAL A 304 31.43 -27.81 -5.66
CA VAL A 304 31.71 -26.51 -6.30
C VAL A 304 32.11 -26.73 -7.75
N GLY A 305 31.31 -26.19 -8.67
CA GLY A 305 31.50 -26.35 -10.10
C GLY A 305 30.24 -26.84 -10.79
N GLY A 306 30.02 -26.44 -12.05
CA GLY A 306 28.85 -26.91 -12.81
C GLY A 306 28.79 -28.42 -12.86
N SER A 307 27.65 -29.04 -12.57
CA SER A 307 27.40 -30.48 -12.54
C SER A 307 28.34 -31.30 -11.62
N ALA A 308 29.04 -30.69 -10.66
CA ALA A 308 29.75 -31.41 -9.63
C ALA A 308 28.76 -32.21 -8.78
N LEU A 309 29.04 -33.50 -8.55
CA LEU A 309 28.17 -34.46 -7.83
C LEU A 309 26.73 -34.48 -8.37
N PHE A 310 26.53 -34.33 -9.68
CA PHE A 310 25.20 -34.21 -10.28
C PHE A 310 24.27 -35.41 -9.94
N ASN A 311 24.76 -36.67 -10.14
CA ASN A 311 23.97 -37.89 -9.89
C ASN A 311 24.09 -38.43 -8.45
N ASN A 312 24.67 -37.65 -7.54
CA ASN A 312 24.99 -38.16 -6.20
C ASN A 312 23.72 -38.39 -5.36
N THR A 313 23.60 -39.59 -4.82
CA THR A 313 22.58 -39.91 -3.81
C THR A 313 23.22 -40.33 -2.47
N ALA A 314 24.54 -40.16 -2.29
CA ALA A 314 25.29 -40.53 -1.12
C ALA A 314 25.74 -39.34 -0.28
N ALA A 315 26.26 -39.60 0.91
CA ALA A 315 26.72 -38.57 1.83
C ALA A 315 28.26 -38.45 1.88
N ASN A 316 28.74 -37.34 2.47
CA ASN A 316 30.13 -37.10 2.84
C ASN A 316 31.10 -37.05 1.64
N ASN A 317 30.66 -36.57 0.50
CA ASN A 317 31.50 -36.39 -0.67
C ASN A 317 31.93 -34.95 -0.88
N THR A 318 33.15 -34.70 -1.32
CA THR A 318 33.67 -33.39 -1.68
C THR A 318 34.10 -33.38 -3.17
N ALA A 319 33.51 -32.48 -3.95
CA ALA A 319 33.83 -32.27 -5.36
C ALA A 319 34.11 -30.79 -5.65
N LEU A 320 35.30 -30.51 -6.15
CA LEU A 320 35.69 -29.17 -6.57
C LEU A 320 36.16 -29.19 -8.02
N GLY A 321 35.37 -28.75 -8.94
CA GLY A 321 35.62 -28.72 -10.35
C GLY A 321 34.39 -29.04 -11.19
N HIS A 322 34.33 -28.55 -12.43
CA HIS A 322 33.26 -28.90 -13.37
C HIS A 322 33.19 -30.43 -13.54
N SER A 323 32.00 -31.00 -13.39
CA SER A 323 31.74 -32.46 -13.51
C SER A 323 32.61 -33.35 -12.60
N ALA A 324 33.24 -32.85 -11.56
CA ALA A 324 33.91 -33.68 -10.55
C ALA A 324 32.86 -34.60 -9.87
N LEU A 325 33.14 -35.92 -9.79
CA LEU A 325 32.25 -36.93 -9.24
C LEU A 325 30.86 -36.94 -9.88
N THR A 326 30.69 -36.54 -11.12
CA THR A 326 29.39 -36.36 -11.77
C THR A 326 28.56 -37.67 -11.84
N ALA A 327 29.18 -38.84 -12.04
CA ALA A 327 28.51 -40.14 -12.10
C ALA A 327 28.32 -40.83 -10.73
N ASN A 328 28.83 -40.22 -9.64
CA ASN A 328 28.74 -40.86 -8.33
C ASN A 328 27.27 -41.04 -7.91
N THR A 329 26.90 -42.27 -7.61
CA THR A 329 25.54 -42.59 -7.11
C THR A 329 25.60 -42.91 -5.61
N SER A 330 26.20 -44.02 -5.23
CA SER A 330 26.23 -44.53 -3.84
C SER A 330 27.59 -44.43 -3.16
N GLY A 331 28.66 -44.02 -3.86
CA GLY A 331 29.99 -43.86 -3.29
C GLY A 331 30.03 -42.76 -2.21
N THR A 332 30.64 -43.08 -1.07
CA THR A 332 30.75 -42.17 0.09
C THR A 332 32.19 -41.80 0.38
N ARG A 333 32.40 -40.67 1.07
CA ARG A 333 33.71 -40.16 1.53
C ARG A 333 34.74 -40.00 0.41
N ASN A 334 34.29 -39.67 -0.79
CA ASN A 334 35.20 -39.40 -1.91
C ASN A 334 35.57 -37.91 -1.92
N THR A 335 36.82 -37.62 -2.29
CA THR A 335 37.32 -36.27 -2.49
C THR A 335 37.85 -36.15 -3.91
N ALA A 336 37.26 -35.31 -4.74
CA ALA A 336 37.67 -35.03 -6.11
C ALA A 336 37.92 -33.55 -6.33
N VAL A 337 39.13 -33.20 -6.72
CA VAL A 337 39.54 -31.84 -7.02
C VAL A 337 40.10 -31.72 -8.41
N GLY A 338 39.45 -31.04 -9.29
CA GLY A 338 39.82 -30.89 -10.70
C GLY A 338 38.63 -31.12 -11.64
N VAL A 339 38.71 -30.56 -12.84
CA VAL A 339 37.69 -30.79 -13.89
C VAL A 339 37.65 -32.29 -14.25
N ASN A 340 36.48 -32.90 -14.26
CA ASN A 340 36.27 -34.33 -14.50
C ASN A 340 37.08 -35.27 -13.59
N SER A 341 37.50 -34.83 -12.39
CA SER A 341 38.17 -35.71 -11.43
C SER A 341 37.17 -36.73 -10.88
N LEU A 342 37.50 -38.06 -10.88
CA LEU A 342 36.62 -39.17 -10.50
C LEU A 342 35.24 -39.11 -11.23
N CYS A 343 35.16 -38.64 -12.46
CA CYS A 343 33.88 -38.42 -13.10
C CYS A 343 33.14 -39.74 -13.44
N ALA A 344 33.84 -40.83 -13.62
CA ALA A 344 33.26 -42.16 -13.86
C ALA A 344 32.99 -42.99 -12.59
N ASN A 345 33.41 -42.51 -11.39
CA ASN A 345 33.13 -43.23 -10.14
C ASN A 345 31.62 -43.29 -9.88
N THR A 346 31.07 -44.48 -9.68
CA THR A 346 29.65 -44.67 -9.39
C THR A 346 29.40 -45.08 -7.93
N THR A 347 30.15 -46.08 -7.43
CA THR A 347 29.93 -46.73 -6.14
C THR A 347 31.18 -46.78 -5.23
N GLY A 348 32.36 -46.41 -5.77
CA GLY A 348 33.62 -46.43 -5.02
C GLY A 348 33.60 -45.48 -3.84
N ASN A 349 34.17 -45.92 -2.74
CA ASN A 349 34.22 -45.17 -1.49
C ASN A 349 35.67 -44.76 -1.15
N GLU A 350 35.79 -43.69 -0.34
CA GLU A 350 37.05 -43.29 0.28
C GLU A 350 38.19 -43.00 -0.71
N ASN A 351 37.84 -42.57 -1.91
CA ASN A 351 38.82 -42.19 -2.94
C ASN A 351 39.22 -40.73 -2.79
N ALA A 352 40.50 -40.45 -3.01
CA ALA A 352 41.03 -39.10 -3.11
C ALA A 352 41.70 -38.88 -4.48
N SER A 353 41.23 -37.91 -5.22
CA SER A 353 41.68 -37.63 -6.59
C SER A 353 41.94 -36.13 -6.77
N PHE A 354 43.10 -35.77 -7.26
CA PHE A 354 43.53 -34.40 -7.48
C PHE A 354 44.10 -34.24 -8.90
N GLY A 355 43.52 -33.39 -9.68
CA GLY A 355 43.93 -33.08 -11.04
C GLY A 355 42.81 -33.23 -12.08
N ASN A 356 42.98 -32.56 -13.23
CA ASN A 356 42.06 -32.75 -14.37
C ASN A 356 42.08 -34.19 -14.85
N LEU A 357 40.88 -34.79 -15.09
CA LEU A 357 40.69 -36.17 -15.52
C LEU A 357 41.43 -37.19 -14.61
N SER A 358 41.70 -36.90 -13.36
CA SER A 358 42.36 -37.80 -12.44
C SER A 358 41.40 -38.92 -11.98
N LEU A 359 41.85 -40.18 -12.02
CA LEU A 359 41.07 -41.37 -11.71
C LEU A 359 39.72 -41.42 -12.50
N ASP A 360 39.78 -41.11 -13.79
CA ASP A 360 38.62 -41.08 -14.68
C ASP A 360 38.31 -42.48 -15.33
N ALA A 361 39.08 -43.51 -15.03
CA ALA A 361 38.95 -44.87 -15.59
C ALA A 361 38.39 -45.86 -14.56
#